data_ef13e10f5044e76d19c69571e3185e89
#
_entry.id   ef13e10f5044e76d19c69571e3185e89
#
_cell.length_a   1.000
_cell.length_b   1.000
_cell.length_c   1.000
_cell.angle_alpha   90.00
_cell.angle_beta   90.00
_cell.angle_gamma   90.00
#
_symmetry.space_group_name_H-M   'P 1'
#
loop_
_entity.id
_entity.type
_entity.pdbx_description
1 polymer ?
#
loop_
_entity_poly.entity_id
_entity_poly.type
_entity_poly.pdbx_seq_one_letter_code
_entity_poly.pdbx_strand_id
1 'polypeptide(L)'
;QFNMIYPENFESKIKFDKIRQLISNNCLSDMGRELVSDIKFSTDAGWIETSLAETSEFMRICQEEENFPVSYYHDARPFLLRIKVEGLFLEVNELVVLKNSLESLNAIMRFFNTKQEVYPHLVARAGDVRVFPYILQRLDSIISKFGTIKDTASPALGNIRHSIAKKQSGISRRMQALLQKAQEEGWADKDSNIAIRDGRMVIPVPAAFKRKLNGIVHDESTTGKTSYIEPAEIIETNNEIRELQLEEKREITRILRQFADDLRPYIYDLIPAYD
;
A
#
# COMPACT_ATOMS: atom_id res chain seq x y z
N GLN A 1 -24.73 19.04 -30.60
CA GLN A 1 -24.62 20.50 -30.87
C GLN A 1 -23.85 21.10 -29.68
N PHE A 2 -22.61 21.58 -29.90
CA PHE A 2 -21.94 22.37 -28.87
C PHE A 2 -22.63 23.72 -28.77
N ASN A 3 -23.32 23.98 -27.65
CA ASN A 3 -23.83 25.30 -27.33
C ASN A 3 -22.64 26.23 -27.09
N MET A 4 -22.18 26.93 -28.13
CA MET A 4 -21.17 27.97 -27.96
C MET A 4 -21.80 29.12 -27.20
N ILE A 5 -21.35 29.35 -25.96
CA ILE A 5 -21.73 30.50 -25.17
C ILE A 5 -20.89 31.68 -25.65
N TYR A 6 -21.56 32.75 -26.05
CA TYR A 6 -20.86 33.98 -26.41
C TYR A 6 -20.93 34.99 -25.25
N PRO A 7 -19.82 35.62 -24.91
CA PRO A 7 -18.47 35.53 -25.48
C PRO A 7 -17.70 34.33 -24.96
N GLU A 8 -16.68 33.86 -25.69
CA GLU A 8 -15.86 32.67 -25.34
C GLU A 8 -15.25 32.72 -23.92
N ASN A 9 -14.99 33.95 -23.41
CA ASN A 9 -14.47 34.14 -22.05
C ASN A 9 -15.58 34.49 -21.02
N PHE A 10 -16.80 33.98 -21.24
CA PHE A 10 -17.97 34.23 -20.40
C PHE A 10 -17.70 33.92 -18.90
N GLU A 11 -17.14 32.75 -18.59
CA GLU A 11 -16.86 32.33 -17.21
C GLU A 11 -15.92 33.33 -16.50
N SER A 12 -14.87 33.79 -17.16
CA SER A 12 -13.95 34.81 -16.64
C SER A 12 -14.62 36.13 -16.40
N LYS A 13 -15.52 36.56 -17.32
CA LYS A 13 -16.26 37.83 -17.21
C LYS A 13 -17.22 37.85 -16.03
N ILE A 14 -17.90 36.74 -15.76
CA ILE A 14 -18.78 36.61 -14.58
C ILE A 14 -18.04 36.16 -13.33
N LYS A 15 -16.68 35.94 -13.42
CA LYS A 15 -15.80 35.47 -12.35
C LYS A 15 -16.17 34.08 -11.82
N PHE A 16 -16.75 33.22 -12.65
CA PHE A 16 -17.06 31.84 -12.30
C PHE A 16 -15.80 31.00 -12.10
N ASP A 17 -14.71 31.37 -12.75
CA ASP A 17 -13.37 30.83 -12.52
C ASP A 17 -12.95 30.90 -11.03
N LYS A 18 -13.27 32.01 -10.35
CA LYS A 18 -13.02 32.16 -8.90
C LYS A 18 -13.90 31.24 -8.05
N ILE A 19 -15.18 31.09 -8.44
CA ILE A 19 -16.09 30.16 -7.76
C ILE A 19 -15.59 28.74 -7.92
N ARG A 20 -15.20 28.34 -9.14
CA ARG A 20 -14.61 27.03 -9.43
C ARG A 20 -13.37 26.76 -8.57
N GLN A 21 -12.49 27.76 -8.42
CA GLN A 21 -11.28 27.66 -7.58
C GLN A 21 -11.64 27.47 -6.09
N LEU A 22 -12.65 28.20 -5.59
CA LEU A 22 -13.11 28.05 -4.21
C LEU A 22 -13.68 26.65 -3.95
N ILE A 23 -14.46 26.11 -4.87
CA ILE A 23 -14.98 24.76 -4.76
C ILE A 23 -13.82 23.74 -4.79
N SER A 24 -12.89 23.87 -5.74
CA SER A 24 -11.71 23.00 -5.88
C SER A 24 -10.86 22.96 -4.61
N ASN A 25 -10.67 24.12 -3.96
CA ASN A 25 -9.90 24.21 -2.71
C ASN A 25 -10.57 23.50 -1.53
N ASN A 26 -11.87 23.26 -1.59
CA ASN A 26 -12.62 22.52 -0.57
C ASN A 26 -12.78 21.03 -0.90
N CYS A 27 -12.33 20.57 -2.06
CA CYS A 27 -12.37 19.15 -2.42
C CYS A 27 -11.39 18.34 -1.59
N LEU A 28 -11.86 17.22 -1.05
CA LEU A 28 -11.06 16.28 -0.23
C LEU A 28 -10.21 15.32 -1.08
N SER A 29 -10.50 15.21 -2.38
CA SER A 29 -9.82 14.30 -3.28
C SER A 29 -9.45 14.96 -4.61
N ASP A 30 -8.49 14.37 -5.32
CA ASP A 30 -8.14 14.80 -6.67
C ASP A 30 -9.27 14.51 -7.67
N MET A 31 -10.00 13.39 -7.48
CA MET A 31 -11.21 13.08 -8.26
C MET A 31 -12.26 14.19 -8.16
N GLY A 32 -12.51 14.69 -6.95
CA GLY A 32 -13.41 15.84 -6.76
C GLY A 32 -12.94 17.10 -7.48
N ARG A 33 -11.61 17.37 -7.49
CA ARG A 33 -11.02 18.51 -8.22
C ARG A 33 -11.18 18.35 -9.74
N GLU A 34 -11.01 17.14 -10.27
CA GLU A 34 -11.23 16.82 -11.67
C GLU A 34 -12.69 17.12 -12.06
N LEU A 35 -13.67 16.64 -11.28
CA LEU A 35 -15.09 16.92 -11.51
C LEU A 35 -15.40 18.42 -11.49
N VAL A 36 -14.80 19.19 -10.58
CA VAL A 36 -14.95 20.66 -10.54
C VAL A 36 -14.41 21.30 -11.80
N SER A 37 -13.29 20.78 -12.34
CA SER A 37 -12.72 21.29 -13.60
C SER A 37 -13.63 21.02 -14.80
N ASP A 38 -14.37 19.93 -14.76
CA ASP A 38 -15.27 19.47 -15.83
C ASP A 38 -16.68 20.11 -15.77
N ILE A 39 -17.00 20.92 -14.74
CA ILE A 39 -18.28 21.63 -14.68
C ILE A 39 -18.45 22.47 -15.95
N LYS A 40 -19.55 22.27 -16.66
CA LYS A 40 -19.90 22.97 -17.89
C LYS A 40 -21.24 23.65 -17.76
N PHE A 41 -21.39 24.73 -18.52
CA PHE A 41 -22.71 25.33 -18.65
C PHE A 41 -23.68 24.37 -19.35
N SER A 42 -24.91 24.29 -18.85
CA SER A 42 -25.98 23.50 -19.43
C SER A 42 -27.26 24.31 -19.54
N THR A 43 -28.06 24.01 -20.58
CA THR A 43 -29.42 24.50 -20.78
C THR A 43 -30.47 23.40 -20.63
N ASP A 44 -30.03 22.20 -20.27
CA ASP A 44 -30.92 21.07 -20.00
C ASP A 44 -31.54 21.23 -18.61
N ALA A 45 -32.83 21.60 -18.60
CA ALA A 45 -33.56 21.84 -17.36
C ALA A 45 -33.64 20.59 -16.47
N GLY A 46 -33.84 19.39 -17.06
CA GLY A 46 -33.92 18.14 -16.29
C GLY A 46 -32.60 17.78 -15.64
N TRP A 47 -31.50 17.95 -16.35
CA TRP A 47 -30.17 17.74 -15.79
C TRP A 47 -29.86 18.73 -14.66
N ILE A 48 -30.20 20.02 -14.85
CA ILE A 48 -30.01 21.07 -13.85
C ILE A 48 -30.81 20.78 -12.59
N GLU A 49 -32.08 20.45 -12.71
CA GLU A 49 -32.96 20.13 -11.59
C GLU A 49 -32.43 18.92 -10.79
N THR A 50 -32.01 17.85 -11.48
CA THR A 50 -31.46 16.66 -10.86
C THR A 50 -30.15 17.00 -10.10
N SER A 51 -29.23 17.73 -10.73
CA SER A 51 -27.95 18.11 -10.10
C SER A 51 -28.16 19.03 -8.88
N LEU A 52 -29.12 19.92 -8.91
CA LEU A 52 -29.48 20.76 -7.76
C LEU A 52 -30.10 19.93 -6.63
N ALA A 53 -30.95 18.97 -6.96
CA ALA A 53 -31.56 18.07 -5.98
C ALA A 53 -30.48 17.18 -5.31
N GLU A 54 -29.58 16.56 -6.07
CA GLU A 54 -28.41 15.81 -5.56
C GLU A 54 -27.58 16.68 -4.63
N THR A 55 -27.26 17.91 -5.03
CA THR A 55 -26.48 18.86 -4.21
C THR A 55 -27.19 19.18 -2.91
N SER A 56 -28.52 19.45 -2.98
CA SER A 56 -29.35 19.73 -1.79
C SER A 56 -29.39 18.55 -0.83
N GLU A 57 -29.54 17.33 -1.35
CA GLU A 57 -29.52 16.11 -0.54
C GLU A 57 -28.14 15.92 0.13
N PHE A 58 -27.02 16.17 -0.58
CA PHE A 58 -25.70 16.06 -0.01
C PHE A 58 -25.42 17.12 1.06
N MET A 59 -25.90 18.34 0.87
CA MET A 59 -25.84 19.39 1.90
C MET A 59 -26.57 18.97 3.18
N ARG A 60 -27.72 18.30 3.04
CA ARG A 60 -28.45 17.75 4.19
C ARG A 60 -27.64 16.63 4.88
N ILE A 61 -27.02 15.73 4.11
CA ILE A 61 -26.12 14.71 4.68
C ILE A 61 -25.02 15.37 5.52
N CYS A 62 -24.38 16.42 5.01
CA CYS A 62 -23.34 17.13 5.74
C CYS A 62 -23.81 17.82 7.03
N GLN A 63 -25.12 18.14 7.12
CA GLN A 63 -25.70 18.84 8.27
C GLN A 63 -26.36 17.89 9.28
N GLU A 64 -26.96 16.81 8.81
CA GLU A 64 -27.85 15.95 9.59
C GLU A 64 -27.24 14.58 9.95
N GLU A 65 -26.22 14.13 9.19
CA GLU A 65 -25.68 12.77 9.31
C GLU A 65 -24.25 12.77 9.88
N GLU A 66 -24.10 12.38 11.14
CA GLU A 66 -22.79 12.29 11.79
C GLU A 66 -21.94 11.10 11.30
N ASN A 67 -22.57 10.09 10.72
CA ASN A 67 -21.93 8.82 10.37
C ASN A 67 -21.73 8.63 8.85
N PHE A 68 -21.82 9.70 8.04
CA PHE A 68 -21.48 9.58 6.64
C PHE A 68 -19.98 9.28 6.47
N PRO A 69 -19.59 8.27 5.68
CA PRO A 69 -18.20 7.87 5.55
C PRO A 69 -17.39 8.89 4.75
N VAL A 70 -16.67 9.78 5.44
CA VAL A 70 -15.84 10.86 4.86
C VAL A 70 -14.34 10.56 4.89
N SER A 71 -13.92 9.29 4.88
CA SER A 71 -12.52 8.92 4.98
C SER A 71 -12.04 8.13 3.75
N TYR A 72 -10.74 8.30 3.42
CA TYR A 72 -10.04 7.48 2.41
C TYR A 72 -10.56 7.61 0.95
N TYR A 73 -10.80 8.84 0.49
CA TYR A 73 -11.14 9.10 -0.93
C TYR A 73 -9.89 8.99 -1.81
N HIS A 74 -9.38 7.78 -1.94
CA HIS A 74 -8.21 7.51 -2.78
C HIS A 74 -8.64 7.07 -4.17
N ASP A 75 -8.03 7.65 -5.19
CA ASP A 75 -8.23 7.23 -6.58
C ASP A 75 -7.40 5.98 -6.90
N ALA A 76 -8.08 4.85 -7.04
CA ALA A 76 -7.45 3.61 -7.46
C ALA A 76 -7.49 3.39 -8.99
N ARG A 77 -8.16 4.26 -9.77
CA ARG A 77 -8.29 4.12 -11.24
C ARG A 77 -6.95 3.99 -11.95
N PRO A 78 -5.89 4.78 -11.64
CA PRO A 78 -4.60 4.65 -12.31
C PRO A 78 -3.98 3.26 -12.14
N PHE A 79 -4.11 2.68 -10.94
CA PHE A 79 -3.59 1.34 -10.64
C PHE A 79 -4.39 0.26 -11.37
N LEU A 80 -5.72 0.36 -11.36
CA LEU A 80 -6.63 -0.55 -12.05
C LEU A 80 -6.39 -0.53 -13.56
N LEU A 81 -6.22 0.66 -14.14
CA LEU A 81 -5.91 0.80 -15.57
C LEU A 81 -4.58 0.16 -15.94
N ARG A 82 -3.57 0.31 -15.10
CA ARG A 82 -2.24 -0.27 -15.33
C ARG A 82 -2.27 -1.79 -15.36
N ILE A 83 -2.98 -2.43 -14.45
CA ILE A 83 -3.03 -3.90 -14.36
C ILE A 83 -3.97 -4.56 -15.38
N LYS A 84 -4.64 -3.80 -16.26
CA LYS A 84 -5.28 -4.38 -17.45
C LYS A 84 -4.29 -5.12 -18.34
N VAL A 85 -3.03 -4.70 -18.33
CA VAL A 85 -1.96 -5.37 -19.06
C VAL A 85 -1.54 -6.63 -18.29
N GLU A 86 -1.58 -7.78 -18.97
CA GLU A 86 -1.15 -9.06 -18.38
C GLU A 86 0.30 -9.01 -17.90
N GLY A 87 0.56 -9.67 -16.77
CA GLY A 87 1.88 -9.72 -16.15
C GLY A 87 2.20 -8.53 -15.24
N LEU A 88 1.47 -7.41 -15.33
CA LEU A 88 1.57 -6.32 -14.38
C LEU A 88 0.74 -6.64 -13.11
N PHE A 89 1.20 -6.10 -11.99
CA PHE A 89 0.56 -6.30 -10.68
C PHE A 89 0.61 -5.00 -9.87
N LEU A 90 -0.12 -5.00 -8.75
CA LEU A 90 -0.13 -3.90 -7.79
C LEU A 90 0.96 -4.12 -6.73
N GLU A 91 1.68 -3.07 -6.42
CA GLU A 91 2.60 -3.07 -5.28
C GLU A 91 1.81 -3.09 -3.94
N VAL A 92 2.49 -3.45 -2.86
CA VAL A 92 1.83 -3.62 -1.55
C VAL A 92 1.12 -2.35 -1.07
N ASN A 93 1.74 -1.18 -1.25
CA ASN A 93 1.15 0.12 -0.92
C ASN A 93 -0.09 0.42 -1.78
N GLU A 94 -0.09 0.04 -3.05
CA GLU A 94 -1.23 0.21 -3.96
C GLU A 94 -2.40 -0.71 -3.59
N LEU A 95 -2.12 -1.93 -3.10
CA LEU A 95 -3.15 -2.80 -2.53
C LEU A 95 -3.82 -2.16 -1.30
N VAL A 96 -3.06 -1.48 -0.46
CA VAL A 96 -3.61 -0.76 0.70
C VAL A 96 -4.53 0.37 0.24
N VAL A 97 -4.10 1.15 -0.75
CA VAL A 97 -4.93 2.23 -1.34
C VAL A 97 -6.21 1.66 -1.94
N LEU A 98 -6.11 0.59 -2.73
CA LEU A 98 -7.27 -0.09 -3.32
C LEU A 98 -8.23 -0.60 -2.24
N LYS A 99 -7.71 -1.25 -1.20
CA LYS A 99 -8.51 -1.74 -0.08
C LYS A 99 -9.28 -0.59 0.58
N ASN A 100 -8.60 0.48 0.97
CA ASN A 100 -9.20 1.62 1.65
C ASN A 100 -10.28 2.29 0.77
N SER A 101 -10.04 2.42 -0.53
CA SER A 101 -11.02 2.99 -1.46
C SER A 101 -12.26 2.10 -1.60
N LEU A 102 -12.10 0.78 -1.70
CA LEU A 102 -13.22 -0.17 -1.76
C LEU A 102 -14.01 -0.23 -0.45
N GLU A 103 -13.33 -0.13 0.70
CA GLU A 103 -14.00 -0.04 2.01
C GLU A 103 -14.86 1.23 2.10
N SER A 104 -14.37 2.37 1.59
CA SER A 104 -15.12 3.63 1.53
C SER A 104 -16.34 3.51 0.61
N LEU A 105 -16.17 2.95 -0.59
CA LEU A 105 -17.29 2.69 -1.50
C LEU A 105 -18.34 1.79 -0.86
N ASN A 106 -17.91 0.71 -0.20
CA ASN A 106 -18.82 -0.18 0.53
C ASN A 106 -19.59 0.55 1.64
N ALA A 107 -18.93 1.41 2.39
CA ALA A 107 -19.53 2.17 3.47
C ALA A 107 -20.58 3.17 2.92
N ILE A 108 -20.27 3.87 1.82
CA ILE A 108 -21.17 4.78 1.12
C ILE A 108 -22.42 4.02 0.63
N MET A 109 -22.21 2.88 -0.04
CA MET A 109 -23.32 2.07 -0.54
C MET A 109 -24.24 1.54 0.59
N ARG A 110 -23.65 1.11 1.69
CA ARG A 110 -24.42 0.70 2.88
C ARG A 110 -25.22 1.85 3.45
N PHE A 111 -24.65 3.05 3.52
CA PHE A 111 -25.35 4.24 3.98
C PHE A 111 -26.57 4.52 3.11
N PHE A 112 -26.42 4.60 1.79
CA PHE A 112 -27.52 4.86 0.89
C PHE A 112 -28.58 3.77 0.89
N ASN A 113 -28.22 2.51 1.05
CA ASN A 113 -29.16 1.40 1.16
C ASN A 113 -30.13 1.54 2.34
N THR A 114 -29.70 2.21 3.42
CA THR A 114 -30.55 2.46 4.60
C THR A 114 -31.33 3.76 4.52
N LYS A 115 -31.09 4.61 3.51
CA LYS A 115 -31.62 5.98 3.38
C LYS A 115 -32.35 6.22 2.04
N GLN A 116 -32.86 5.18 1.41
CA GLN A 116 -33.45 5.24 0.07
C GLN A 116 -34.58 6.28 -0.08
N GLU A 117 -35.44 6.41 0.92
CA GLU A 117 -36.54 7.36 0.91
C GLU A 117 -36.12 8.79 1.31
N VAL A 118 -34.99 8.93 1.98
CA VAL A 118 -34.51 10.22 2.51
C VAL A 118 -33.69 11.00 1.48
N TYR A 119 -32.89 10.29 0.66
CA TYR A 119 -31.98 10.85 -0.34
C TYR A 119 -32.16 10.17 -1.72
N PRO A 120 -33.36 10.25 -2.31
CA PRO A 120 -33.68 9.46 -3.50
C PRO A 120 -32.84 9.78 -4.74
N HIS A 121 -32.38 11.02 -4.92
CA HIS A 121 -31.58 11.41 -6.09
C HIS A 121 -30.17 10.87 -5.97
N LEU A 122 -29.56 10.95 -4.80
CA LEU A 122 -28.21 10.37 -4.54
C LEU A 122 -28.24 8.84 -4.57
N VAL A 123 -29.32 8.22 -4.08
CA VAL A 123 -29.53 6.76 -4.18
C VAL A 123 -29.67 6.35 -5.65
N ALA A 124 -30.41 7.09 -6.45
CA ALA A 124 -30.56 6.82 -7.89
C ALA A 124 -29.20 6.93 -8.61
N ARG A 125 -28.37 7.93 -8.28
CA ARG A 125 -27.01 8.09 -8.80
C ARG A 125 -26.10 6.94 -8.39
N ALA A 126 -26.18 6.49 -7.15
CA ALA A 126 -25.38 5.37 -6.60
C ALA A 126 -25.88 3.99 -7.04
N GLY A 127 -27.08 3.89 -7.63
CA GLY A 127 -27.78 2.61 -7.89
C GLY A 127 -27.04 1.63 -8.80
N ASP A 128 -26.18 2.12 -9.70
CA ASP A 128 -25.41 1.31 -10.63
C ASP A 128 -24.02 0.89 -10.09
N VAL A 129 -23.65 1.38 -8.90
CA VAL A 129 -22.35 1.05 -8.29
C VAL A 129 -22.36 -0.37 -7.77
N ARG A 130 -21.53 -1.22 -8.37
CA ARG A 130 -21.34 -2.60 -7.92
C ARG A 130 -20.27 -2.67 -6.85
N VAL A 131 -20.58 -3.33 -5.76
CA VAL A 131 -19.65 -3.63 -4.69
C VAL A 131 -19.22 -5.08 -4.77
N PHE A 132 -17.94 -5.33 -4.68
CA PHE A 132 -17.37 -6.68 -4.80
C PHE A 132 -16.79 -7.17 -3.45
N PRO A 133 -17.62 -7.75 -2.56
CA PRO A 133 -17.16 -8.23 -1.25
C PRO A 133 -16.03 -9.25 -1.36
N TYR A 134 -16.02 -10.06 -2.43
CA TYR A 134 -14.97 -11.03 -2.70
C TYR A 134 -13.59 -10.38 -2.84
N ILE A 135 -13.50 -9.22 -3.51
CA ILE A 135 -12.22 -8.51 -3.69
C ILE A 135 -11.68 -8.04 -2.35
N LEU A 136 -12.54 -7.49 -1.49
CA LEU A 136 -12.15 -7.09 -0.13
C LEU A 136 -11.70 -8.28 0.71
N GLN A 137 -12.45 -9.39 0.69
CA GLN A 137 -12.05 -10.62 1.38
C GLN A 137 -10.69 -11.12 0.89
N ARG A 138 -10.44 -11.06 -0.43
CA ARG A 138 -9.18 -11.46 -1.02
C ARG A 138 -8.04 -10.53 -0.57
N LEU A 139 -8.24 -9.21 -0.58
CA LEU A 139 -7.29 -8.24 -0.04
C LEU A 139 -7.00 -8.50 1.44
N ASP A 140 -8.04 -8.75 2.24
CA ASP A 140 -7.90 -9.08 3.65
C ASP A 140 -7.12 -10.38 3.90
N SER A 141 -7.19 -11.33 2.99
CA SER A 141 -6.38 -12.56 3.08
C SER A 141 -4.90 -12.32 2.80
N ILE A 142 -4.56 -11.28 2.02
CA ILE A 142 -3.21 -10.99 1.54
C ILE A 142 -2.50 -9.97 2.44
N ILE A 143 -3.16 -8.84 2.76
CA ILE A 143 -2.55 -7.74 3.49
C ILE A 143 -3.04 -7.65 4.94
N SER A 144 -2.12 -7.28 5.83
CA SER A 144 -2.40 -7.00 7.23
C SER A 144 -2.94 -5.58 7.42
N LYS A 145 -3.47 -5.29 8.60
CA LYS A 145 -3.86 -3.93 9.00
C LYS A 145 -2.70 -2.92 9.01
N PHE A 146 -1.46 -3.40 8.99
CA PHE A 146 -0.25 -2.57 8.95
C PHE A 146 0.28 -2.37 7.52
N GLY A 147 -0.44 -2.83 6.51
CA GLY A 147 -0.02 -2.71 5.11
C GLY A 147 1.14 -3.62 4.72
N THR A 148 1.29 -4.76 5.36
CA THR A 148 2.30 -5.79 5.02
C THR A 148 1.64 -7.06 4.52
N ILE A 149 2.34 -7.84 3.70
CA ILE A 149 1.84 -9.15 3.27
C ILE A 149 1.81 -10.11 4.47
N LYS A 150 0.66 -10.73 4.70
CA LYS A 150 0.47 -11.70 5.78
C LYS A 150 1.25 -13.00 5.52
N ASP A 151 1.73 -13.64 6.57
CA ASP A 151 2.33 -14.97 6.48
C ASP A 151 1.33 -16.01 5.95
N THR A 152 0.06 -15.80 6.25
CA THR A 152 -1.06 -16.64 5.80
C THR A 152 -1.52 -16.34 4.37
N ALA A 153 -0.91 -15.36 3.67
CA ALA A 153 -1.26 -15.05 2.28
C ALA A 153 -1.02 -16.23 1.34
N SER A 154 -0.05 -17.09 1.65
CA SER A 154 0.08 -18.43 1.09
C SER A 154 0.76 -19.39 2.08
N PRO A 155 0.50 -20.71 2.00
CA PRO A 155 1.23 -21.70 2.81
C PRO A 155 2.74 -21.67 2.56
N ALA A 156 3.16 -21.45 1.33
CA ALA A 156 4.57 -21.35 0.95
C ALA A 156 5.25 -20.17 1.65
N LEU A 157 4.65 -18.98 1.64
CA LEU A 157 5.18 -17.79 2.30
C LEU A 157 5.35 -18.01 3.82
N GLY A 158 4.33 -18.59 4.46
CA GLY A 158 4.39 -18.92 5.89
C GLY A 158 5.54 -19.87 6.21
N ASN A 159 5.74 -20.92 5.42
CA ASN A 159 6.83 -21.88 5.60
C ASN A 159 8.21 -21.24 5.38
N ILE A 160 8.35 -20.40 4.34
CA ILE A 160 9.61 -19.69 4.06
C ILE A 160 9.97 -18.79 5.25
N ARG A 161 9.05 -17.94 5.72
CA ARG A 161 9.27 -17.04 6.85
C ARG A 161 9.58 -17.77 8.15
N HIS A 162 8.86 -18.87 8.42
CA HIS A 162 9.18 -19.74 9.56
C HIS A 162 10.60 -20.30 9.47
N SER A 163 11.03 -20.76 8.29
CA SER A 163 12.37 -21.29 8.07
C SER A 163 13.45 -20.21 8.26
N ILE A 164 13.21 -18.99 7.76
CA ILE A 164 14.10 -17.84 7.98
C ILE A 164 14.24 -17.57 9.48
N ALA A 165 13.11 -17.41 10.20
CA ALA A 165 13.12 -17.12 11.63
C ALA A 165 13.84 -18.20 12.46
N LYS A 166 13.61 -19.48 12.14
CA LYS A 166 14.27 -20.62 12.80
C LYS A 166 15.78 -20.57 12.58
N LYS A 167 16.25 -20.33 11.35
CA LYS A 167 17.69 -20.26 11.02
C LYS A 167 18.33 -19.03 11.68
N GLN A 168 17.67 -17.85 11.65
CA GLN A 168 18.17 -16.64 12.32
C GLN A 168 18.32 -16.83 13.83
N SER A 169 17.36 -17.46 14.49
CA SER A 169 17.47 -17.76 15.93
C SER A 169 18.58 -18.76 16.24
N GLY A 170 18.84 -19.70 15.35
CA GLY A 170 19.96 -20.63 15.42
C GLY A 170 21.32 -19.92 15.33
N ILE A 171 21.47 -19.05 14.32
CA ILE A 171 22.68 -18.23 14.14
C ILE A 171 22.91 -17.34 15.36
N SER A 172 21.86 -16.63 15.84
CA SER A 172 22.01 -15.73 16.99
C SER A 172 22.58 -16.43 18.22
N ARG A 173 22.08 -17.61 18.54
CA ARG A 173 22.61 -18.42 19.66
C ARG A 173 24.06 -18.84 19.43
N ARG A 174 24.41 -19.28 18.22
CA ARG A 174 25.76 -19.70 17.88
C ARG A 174 26.76 -18.55 17.90
N MET A 175 26.34 -17.39 17.38
CA MET A 175 27.12 -16.16 17.41
C MET A 175 27.42 -15.68 18.84
N GLN A 176 26.41 -15.74 19.74
CA GLN A 176 26.63 -15.41 21.15
C GLN A 176 27.67 -16.33 21.79
N ALA A 177 27.60 -17.63 21.56
CA ALA A 177 28.56 -18.59 22.07
C ALA A 177 29.96 -18.35 21.52
N LEU A 178 30.10 -18.03 20.21
CA LEU A 178 31.38 -17.71 19.58
C LEU A 178 31.97 -16.40 20.10
N LEU A 179 31.14 -15.38 20.30
CA LEU A 179 31.58 -14.10 20.88
C LEU A 179 32.06 -14.30 22.32
N GLN A 180 31.28 -15.01 23.14
CA GLN A 180 31.69 -15.30 24.52
C GLN A 180 33.04 -16.04 24.57
N LYS A 181 33.22 -17.08 23.74
CA LYS A 181 34.49 -17.78 23.61
C LYS A 181 35.62 -16.84 23.22
N ALA A 182 35.39 -15.97 22.20
CA ALA A 182 36.42 -15.02 21.75
C ALA A 182 36.81 -14.02 22.85
N GLN A 183 35.85 -13.60 23.69
CA GLN A 183 36.08 -12.73 24.85
C GLN A 183 36.83 -13.44 25.96
N GLU A 184 36.47 -14.67 26.28
CA GLU A 184 37.18 -15.50 27.29
C GLU A 184 38.62 -15.78 26.88
N GLU A 185 38.88 -16.04 25.60
CA GLU A 185 40.21 -16.28 25.04
C GLU A 185 40.99 -14.97 24.76
N GLY A 186 40.40 -13.82 24.99
CA GLY A 186 41.03 -12.51 24.78
C GLY A 186 41.17 -12.08 23.31
N TRP A 187 40.44 -12.70 22.37
CA TRP A 187 40.45 -12.34 20.95
C TRP A 187 39.46 -11.25 20.60
N ALA A 188 38.48 -11.02 21.43
CA ALA A 188 37.54 -9.93 21.31
C ALA A 188 37.48 -9.11 22.61
N ASP A 189 37.18 -7.82 22.49
CA ASP A 189 37.04 -6.97 23.65
C ASP A 189 35.80 -7.40 24.50
N LYS A 190 35.93 -7.29 25.82
CA LYS A 190 34.82 -7.70 26.74
C LYS A 190 33.51 -6.96 26.51
N ASP A 191 33.59 -5.73 26.02
CA ASP A 191 32.43 -4.89 25.74
C ASP A 191 31.94 -4.98 24.29
N SER A 192 32.60 -5.83 23.46
CA SER A 192 32.18 -5.98 22.06
C SER A 192 30.87 -6.75 21.96
N ASN A 193 30.08 -6.36 20.97
CA ASN A 193 28.80 -6.99 20.65
C ASN A 193 28.79 -7.45 19.19
N ILE A 194 27.92 -8.42 18.88
CA ILE A 194 27.66 -8.84 17.50
C ILE A 194 27.19 -7.62 16.71
N ALA A 195 27.82 -7.41 15.55
CA ALA A 195 27.46 -6.34 14.62
C ALA A 195 26.83 -6.92 13.35
N ILE A 196 26.24 -6.05 12.54
CA ILE A 196 25.75 -6.40 11.20
C ILE A 196 26.57 -5.61 10.18
N ARG A 197 27.12 -6.30 9.18
CA ARG A 197 27.80 -5.72 8.02
C ARG A 197 27.28 -6.41 6.76
N ASP A 198 26.85 -5.63 5.79
CA ASP A 198 26.28 -6.13 4.53
C ASP A 198 25.14 -7.18 4.72
N GLY A 199 24.34 -6.99 5.77
CA GLY A 199 23.25 -7.89 6.11
C GLY A 199 23.67 -9.20 6.78
N ARG A 200 24.95 -9.34 7.17
CA ARG A 200 25.52 -10.52 7.85
C ARG A 200 25.89 -10.21 9.28
N MET A 201 25.65 -11.17 10.17
CA MET A 201 26.14 -11.09 11.54
C MET A 201 27.65 -11.33 11.58
N VAL A 202 28.37 -10.43 12.22
CA VAL A 202 29.81 -10.46 12.32
C VAL A 202 30.29 -10.21 13.77
N ILE A 203 31.41 -10.75 14.12
CA ILE A 203 32.09 -10.52 15.41
C ILE A 203 33.19 -9.49 15.19
N PRO A 204 33.21 -8.35 15.91
CA PRO A 204 34.30 -7.41 15.88
C PRO A 204 35.51 -8.00 16.66
N VAL A 205 36.64 -8.12 15.98
CA VAL A 205 37.88 -8.66 16.52
C VAL A 205 39.01 -7.67 16.27
N PRO A 206 39.83 -7.32 17.26
CA PRO A 206 41.02 -6.51 17.03
C PRO A 206 41.91 -7.11 15.92
N ALA A 207 42.41 -6.28 15.02
CA ALA A 207 43.13 -6.72 13.82
C ALA A 207 44.32 -7.67 14.12
N ALA A 208 44.92 -7.53 15.29
CA ALA A 208 45.98 -8.43 15.75
C ALA A 208 45.51 -9.89 15.92
N PHE A 209 44.22 -10.10 16.18
CA PHE A 209 43.65 -11.42 16.46
C PHE A 209 42.78 -11.95 15.30
N LYS A 210 42.70 -11.24 14.17
CA LYS A 210 41.84 -11.61 13.04
C LYS A 210 42.01 -13.04 12.53
N ARG A 211 43.18 -13.64 12.72
CA ARG A 211 43.45 -15.02 12.32
C ARG A 211 43.04 -16.07 13.36
N LYS A 212 42.64 -15.64 14.58
CA LYS A 212 42.18 -16.55 15.64
C LYS A 212 40.76 -17.02 15.45
N LEU A 213 39.91 -16.14 14.91
CA LEU A 213 38.54 -16.49 14.53
C LEU A 213 38.56 -16.91 13.06
N ASN A 214 38.31 -18.20 12.80
CA ASN A 214 38.20 -18.70 11.43
C ASN A 214 36.95 -18.16 10.78
N GLY A 215 37.04 -17.47 9.64
CA GLY A 215 35.92 -16.87 8.96
C GLY A 215 36.32 -15.90 7.84
N ILE A 216 35.34 -15.16 7.36
CA ILE A 216 35.49 -14.15 6.31
C ILE A 216 35.45 -12.76 6.93
N VAL A 217 36.44 -11.92 6.61
CA VAL A 217 36.43 -10.48 6.97
C VAL A 217 35.53 -9.75 5.98
N HIS A 218 34.45 -9.16 6.46
CA HIS A 218 33.49 -8.37 5.63
C HIS A 218 33.82 -6.89 5.67
N ASP A 219 34.40 -6.39 6.75
CA ASP A 219 34.68 -4.97 6.92
C ASP A 219 35.82 -4.75 7.90
N GLU A 220 36.40 -3.56 7.85
CA GLU A 220 37.40 -3.11 8.84
C GLU A 220 36.98 -1.70 9.34
N SER A 221 37.32 -1.40 10.60
CA SER A 221 37.10 -0.06 11.13
C SER A 221 37.93 0.97 10.35
N THR A 222 37.47 2.22 10.30
CA THR A 222 38.17 3.34 9.61
C THR A 222 39.65 3.48 10.01
N THR A 223 39.99 3.08 11.21
CA THR A 223 41.38 3.11 11.72
C THR A 223 42.12 1.80 11.46
N GLY A 224 41.49 0.80 10.85
CA GLY A 224 42.10 -0.55 10.64
C GLY A 224 42.34 -1.36 11.91
N LYS A 225 41.88 -0.87 13.08
CA LYS A 225 42.16 -1.55 14.38
C LYS A 225 41.23 -2.71 14.66
N THR A 226 40.03 -2.75 14.04
CA THR A 226 39.03 -3.80 14.25
C THR A 226 38.63 -4.39 12.91
N SER A 227 38.63 -5.70 12.82
CA SER A 227 38.07 -6.45 11.67
C SER A 227 36.74 -7.06 12.06
N TYR A 228 35.78 -7.01 11.15
CA TYR A 228 34.45 -7.58 11.32
C TYR A 228 34.36 -8.91 10.60
N ILE A 229 34.33 -10.00 11.40
CA ILE A 229 34.50 -11.36 10.89
C ILE A 229 33.19 -12.12 10.95
N GLU A 230 32.76 -12.69 9.82
CA GLU A 230 31.72 -13.72 9.77
C GLU A 230 32.38 -15.07 10.07
N PRO A 231 32.03 -15.74 11.19
CA PRO A 231 32.61 -17.03 11.51
C PRO A 231 32.28 -18.10 10.46
N ALA A 232 33.26 -18.92 10.11
CA ALA A 232 33.09 -19.99 9.12
C ALA A 232 31.93 -20.92 9.44
N GLU A 233 31.64 -21.13 10.72
CA GLU A 233 30.60 -22.01 11.21
C GLU A 233 29.15 -21.56 10.84
N ILE A 234 28.97 -20.29 10.48
CA ILE A 234 27.62 -19.74 10.15
C ILE A 234 27.49 -19.32 8.69
N ILE A 235 28.57 -19.35 7.90
CA ILE A 235 28.57 -18.89 6.50
C ILE A 235 27.50 -19.63 5.69
N GLU A 236 27.44 -20.95 5.78
CA GLU A 236 26.46 -21.75 5.05
C GLU A 236 25.03 -21.38 5.44
N THR A 237 24.75 -21.27 6.75
CA THR A 237 23.42 -20.90 7.23
C THR A 237 23.02 -19.48 6.82
N ASN A 238 23.97 -18.53 6.79
CA ASN A 238 23.71 -17.18 6.27
C ASN A 238 23.37 -17.19 4.78
N ASN A 239 24.04 -18.02 3.97
CA ASN A 239 23.75 -18.19 2.56
C ASN A 239 22.35 -18.80 2.35
N GLU A 240 21.99 -19.83 3.13
CA GLU A 240 20.65 -20.41 3.09
C GLU A 240 19.55 -19.40 3.46
N ILE A 241 19.79 -18.53 4.46
CA ILE A 241 18.84 -17.45 4.79
C ILE A 241 18.67 -16.49 3.60
N ARG A 242 19.77 -16.14 2.92
CA ARG A 242 19.72 -15.27 1.75
C ARG A 242 18.93 -15.91 0.60
N GLU A 243 19.10 -17.20 0.37
CA GLU A 243 18.30 -17.93 -0.62
C GLU A 243 16.81 -17.92 -0.26
N LEU A 244 16.46 -18.20 1.00
CA LEU A 244 15.09 -18.13 1.49
C LEU A 244 14.49 -16.71 1.37
N GLN A 245 15.28 -15.66 1.60
CA GLN A 245 14.83 -14.27 1.38
C GLN A 245 14.55 -13.97 -0.10
N LEU A 246 15.30 -14.55 -1.02
CA LEU A 246 15.02 -14.45 -2.45
C LEU A 246 13.76 -15.24 -2.83
N GLU A 247 13.56 -16.42 -2.23
CA GLU A 247 12.33 -17.19 -2.41
C GLU A 247 11.12 -16.43 -1.85
N GLU A 248 11.24 -15.79 -0.69
CA GLU A 248 10.21 -14.94 -0.11
C GLU A 248 9.77 -13.83 -1.10
N LYS A 249 10.73 -13.12 -1.68
CA LYS A 249 10.44 -12.07 -2.67
C LYS A 249 9.72 -12.63 -3.91
N ARG A 250 10.15 -13.79 -4.40
CA ARG A 250 9.50 -14.46 -5.55
C ARG A 250 8.06 -14.88 -5.21
N GLU A 251 7.86 -15.44 -4.02
CA GLU A 251 6.53 -15.86 -3.58
C GLU A 251 5.59 -14.66 -3.37
N ILE A 252 6.06 -13.57 -2.78
CA ILE A 252 5.30 -12.31 -2.69
C ILE A 252 4.91 -11.83 -4.08
N THR A 253 5.83 -11.78 -5.04
CA THR A 253 5.54 -11.38 -6.42
C THR A 253 4.50 -12.30 -7.05
N ARG A 254 4.57 -13.60 -6.80
CA ARG A 254 3.58 -14.56 -7.29
C ARG A 254 2.19 -14.28 -6.72
N ILE A 255 2.09 -14.00 -5.41
CA ILE A 255 0.82 -13.66 -4.75
C ILE A 255 0.22 -12.38 -5.36
N LEU A 256 1.04 -11.34 -5.55
CA LEU A 256 0.59 -10.06 -6.12
C LEU A 256 0.11 -10.21 -7.57
N ARG A 257 0.82 -11.00 -8.38
CA ARG A 257 0.41 -11.32 -9.76
C ARG A 257 -0.90 -12.09 -9.78
N GLN A 258 -1.01 -13.13 -8.97
CA GLN A 258 -2.25 -13.91 -8.87
C GLN A 258 -3.43 -13.02 -8.49
N PHE A 259 -3.26 -12.14 -7.52
CA PHE A 259 -4.31 -11.18 -7.16
C PHE A 259 -4.69 -10.26 -8.33
N ALA A 260 -3.71 -9.75 -9.08
CA ALA A 260 -3.98 -8.92 -10.25
C ALA A 260 -4.75 -9.69 -11.35
N ASP A 261 -4.39 -10.97 -11.56
CA ASP A 261 -5.10 -11.85 -12.51
C ASP A 261 -6.54 -12.09 -12.07
N ASP A 262 -6.76 -12.34 -10.77
CA ASP A 262 -8.09 -12.53 -10.17
C ASP A 262 -8.94 -11.24 -10.26
N LEU A 263 -8.30 -10.06 -10.23
CA LEU A 263 -8.97 -8.76 -10.25
C LEU A 263 -9.33 -8.29 -11.68
N ARG A 264 -8.54 -8.66 -12.70
CA ARG A 264 -8.69 -8.17 -14.09
C ARG A 264 -10.11 -8.28 -14.65
N PRO A 265 -10.86 -9.36 -14.47
CA PRO A 265 -12.23 -9.46 -14.99
C PRO A 265 -13.19 -8.39 -14.46
N TYR A 266 -12.90 -7.83 -13.27
CA TYR A 266 -13.78 -6.88 -12.58
C TYR A 266 -13.39 -5.42 -12.81
N ILE A 267 -12.27 -5.13 -13.48
CA ILE A 267 -11.75 -3.76 -13.64
C ILE A 267 -12.74 -2.86 -14.38
N TYR A 268 -13.43 -3.39 -15.39
CA TYR A 268 -14.40 -2.62 -16.17
C TYR A 268 -15.64 -2.24 -15.38
N ASP A 269 -15.99 -3.03 -14.35
CA ASP A 269 -17.10 -2.73 -13.45
C ASP A 269 -16.64 -1.88 -12.25
N LEU A 270 -15.35 -1.94 -11.89
CA LEU A 270 -14.81 -1.18 -10.76
C LEU A 270 -14.51 0.27 -11.11
N ILE A 271 -13.99 0.54 -12.31
CA ILE A 271 -13.60 1.91 -12.70
C ILE A 271 -14.80 2.88 -12.62
N PRO A 272 -15.98 2.56 -13.17
CA PRO A 272 -17.14 3.46 -13.07
C PRO A 272 -17.64 3.71 -11.64
N ALA A 273 -17.28 2.87 -10.69
CA ALA A 273 -17.65 3.07 -9.28
C ALA A 273 -16.90 4.24 -8.62
N TYR A 274 -15.89 4.79 -9.27
CA TYR A 274 -15.13 5.96 -8.81
C TYR A 274 -15.60 7.27 -9.45
N ASP A 275 -16.45 7.22 -10.49
CA ASP A 275 -17.03 8.36 -11.19
C ASP A 275 -18.38 8.80 -10.56
#